data_35f7617b26018a245d77be2b348fe36e
#
_entry.id   35f7617b26018a245d77be2b348fe36e
#
_cell.length_a   1.000
_cell.length_b   1.000
_cell.length_c   1.000
_cell.angle_alpha   90.00
_cell.angle_beta   90.00
_cell.angle_gamma   90.00
#
_symmetry.space_group_name_H-M   'P 1'
#
loop_
_entity.id
_entity.type
_entity.pdbx_description
1 polymer ?
#
loop_
_entity_poly.entity_id
_entity_poly.type
_entity_poly.pdbx_seq_one_letter_code
_entity_poly.pdbx_strand_id
1 'polypeptide(L)'
;MFILIPNCSLNEVVNHHGVHFLEKKQEKLVINKTNKNDILNRLGPPSTKSTFDNDLWIYLERKESKSSIVTLGRKKLVVNNVLIIEMNEMGILVKKKFLNKNDMNKLKFSKSTTNVISSKDSFIQDFLVGLRQKINDPLGQKKID
;
A
#
# COMPACT_ATOMS: atom_id res chain seq x y z
N MET A 1 -46.14 -11.24 -28.37
CA MET A 1 -44.91 -11.96 -27.98
C MET A 1 -44.08 -11.04 -27.12
N PHE A 2 -44.17 -11.16 -25.77
CA PHE A 2 -43.48 -10.30 -24.81
C PHE A 2 -42.12 -10.91 -24.50
N ILE A 3 -41.04 -10.27 -24.92
CA ILE A 3 -39.64 -10.71 -24.60
C ILE A 3 -39.30 -10.11 -23.24
N LEU A 4 -39.35 -10.92 -22.18
CA LEU A 4 -38.81 -10.59 -20.89
C LEU A 4 -37.26 -10.66 -20.98
N ILE A 5 -36.62 -9.50 -21.05
CA ILE A 5 -35.16 -9.40 -20.96
C ILE A 5 -34.78 -9.51 -19.47
N PRO A 6 -34.13 -10.58 -19.00
CA PRO A 6 -33.64 -10.65 -17.62
C PRO A 6 -32.55 -9.61 -17.44
N ASN A 7 -32.80 -8.63 -16.56
CA ASN A 7 -31.83 -7.62 -16.19
C ASN A 7 -30.77 -8.28 -15.27
N CYS A 8 -29.76 -8.86 -15.88
CA CYS A 8 -28.64 -9.48 -15.16
C CYS A 8 -27.68 -8.37 -14.71
N SER A 9 -27.85 -7.86 -13.49
CA SER A 9 -26.90 -6.94 -12.88
C SER A 9 -25.62 -7.68 -12.52
N LEU A 10 -24.55 -7.44 -13.28
CA LEU A 10 -23.24 -7.99 -13.01
C LEU A 10 -22.59 -7.24 -11.84
N ASN A 11 -22.65 -7.82 -10.66
CA ASN A 11 -22.01 -7.25 -9.48
C ASN A 11 -20.49 -7.41 -9.60
N GLU A 12 -19.79 -6.27 -9.56
CA GLU A 12 -18.33 -6.22 -9.50
C GLU A 12 -17.85 -6.72 -8.13
N VAL A 13 -17.04 -7.78 -8.11
CA VAL A 13 -16.44 -8.26 -6.87
C VAL A 13 -15.21 -7.43 -6.55
N VAL A 14 -15.25 -6.75 -5.42
CA VAL A 14 -14.17 -5.90 -4.93
C VAL A 14 -13.51 -6.55 -3.72
N ASN A 15 -12.20 -6.80 -3.82
CA ASN A 15 -11.38 -7.23 -2.70
C ASN A 15 -10.60 -6.02 -2.15
N HIS A 16 -10.71 -5.81 -0.85
CA HIS A 16 -10.03 -4.72 -0.16
C HIS A 16 -9.14 -5.29 0.95
N HIS A 17 -7.87 -4.85 0.98
CA HIS A 17 -6.88 -5.24 1.96
C HIS A 17 -6.25 -4.00 2.60
N GLY A 18 -5.97 -4.09 3.91
CA GLY A 18 -5.35 -3.02 4.69
C GLY A 18 -6.34 -1.96 5.15
N VAL A 19 -5.87 -0.73 5.30
CA VAL A 19 -6.64 0.36 5.90
C VAL A 19 -7.54 1.02 4.86
N HIS A 20 -8.84 0.93 5.06
CA HIS A 20 -9.82 1.61 4.18
C HIS A 20 -9.69 3.13 4.25
N PHE A 21 -9.73 3.80 3.08
CA PHE A 21 -9.64 5.25 2.94
C PHE A 21 -8.37 5.86 3.54
N LEU A 22 -7.23 5.18 3.35
CA LEU A 22 -5.94 5.57 3.91
C LEU A 22 -5.56 7.01 3.55
N GLU A 23 -5.82 7.44 2.32
CA GLU A 23 -5.57 8.80 1.85
C GLU A 23 -6.28 9.86 2.69
N LYS A 24 -7.59 9.73 2.89
CA LYS A 24 -8.38 10.66 3.72
C LYS A 24 -8.00 10.62 5.20
N LYS A 25 -7.66 9.44 5.70
CA LYS A 25 -7.29 9.26 7.10
C LYS A 25 -5.92 9.87 7.42
N GLN A 26 -4.94 9.75 6.50
CA GLN A 26 -3.60 10.29 6.69
C GLN A 26 -3.56 11.82 6.69
N GLU A 27 -4.50 12.49 6.02
CA GLU A 27 -4.60 13.97 6.04
C GLU A 27 -4.83 14.52 7.44
N LYS A 28 -5.53 13.76 8.30
CA LYS A 28 -5.82 14.13 9.68
C LYS A 28 -4.63 13.93 10.64
N LEU A 29 -3.53 13.36 10.18
CA LEU A 29 -2.32 13.19 10.97
C LEU A 29 -1.43 14.42 10.81
N VAL A 30 -1.18 15.12 11.91
CA VAL A 30 -0.39 16.35 11.95
C VAL A 30 0.98 16.07 12.55
N ILE A 31 2.05 16.40 11.81
CA ILE A 31 3.44 16.26 12.27
C ILE A 31 3.65 17.11 13.54
N ASN A 32 4.39 16.58 14.51
CA ASN A 32 4.70 17.14 15.82
C ASN A 32 3.48 17.33 16.76
N LYS A 33 2.29 16.80 16.38
CA LYS A 33 1.08 16.87 17.23
C LYS A 33 0.44 15.51 17.45
N THR A 34 0.36 14.70 16.39
CA THR A 34 -0.29 13.39 16.47
C THR A 34 0.61 12.40 17.21
N ASN A 35 0.07 11.72 18.19
CA ASN A 35 0.78 10.70 18.95
C ASN A 35 0.44 9.28 18.46
N LYS A 36 1.18 8.30 18.95
CA LYS A 36 1.05 6.86 18.64
C LYS A 36 -0.37 6.33 18.85
N ASN A 37 -1.04 6.74 19.94
CA ASN A 37 -2.39 6.30 20.24
C ASN A 37 -3.41 6.90 19.26
N ASP A 38 -3.25 8.16 18.88
CA ASP A 38 -4.09 8.81 17.87
C ASP A 38 -3.97 8.12 16.52
N ILE A 39 -2.75 7.70 16.15
CA ILE A 39 -2.51 6.95 14.92
C ILE A 39 -3.24 5.60 14.97
N LEU A 40 -3.10 4.85 16.07
CA LEU A 40 -3.78 3.57 16.27
C LEU A 40 -5.30 3.71 16.26
N ASN A 41 -5.84 4.73 16.89
CA ASN A 41 -7.28 4.98 16.93
C ASN A 41 -7.86 5.32 15.53
N ARG A 42 -7.08 5.98 14.67
CA ARG A 42 -7.54 6.41 13.34
C ARG A 42 -7.30 5.37 12.26
N LEU A 43 -6.14 4.73 12.29
CA LEU A 43 -5.69 3.81 11.24
C LEU A 43 -5.80 2.35 11.65
N GLY A 44 -5.86 2.06 12.95
CA GLY A 44 -5.71 0.71 13.48
C GLY A 44 -4.24 0.28 13.56
N PRO A 45 -3.98 -1.02 13.73
CA PRO A 45 -2.61 -1.54 13.75
C PRO A 45 -1.93 -1.38 12.38
N PRO A 46 -0.63 -1.04 12.34
CA PRO A 46 0.12 -0.96 11.10
C PRO A 46 0.31 -2.33 10.44
N SER A 47 0.45 -2.34 9.13
CA SER A 47 0.75 -3.55 8.36
C SER A 47 2.16 -4.09 8.66
N THR A 48 3.10 -3.19 8.94
CA THR A 48 4.48 -3.53 9.30
C THR A 48 5.05 -2.46 10.23
N LYS A 49 5.91 -2.89 11.16
CA LYS A 49 6.67 -2.02 12.07
C LYS A 49 8.16 -2.29 11.91
N SER A 50 8.96 -1.26 12.06
CA SER A 50 10.40 -1.36 12.21
C SER A 50 10.83 -0.49 13.38
N THR A 51 11.71 -1.02 14.23
CA THR A 51 12.22 -0.37 15.45
C THR A 51 13.75 -0.36 15.37
N PHE A 52 14.30 0.52 14.53
CA PHE A 52 15.74 0.79 14.59
C PHE A 52 15.96 2.00 15.51
N ASP A 53 16.20 3.19 15.00
CA ASP A 53 16.39 4.39 15.84
C ASP A 53 15.07 5.06 16.24
N ASN A 54 14.07 5.06 15.33
CA ASN A 54 12.72 5.56 15.55
C ASN A 54 11.71 4.48 15.19
N ASP A 55 10.55 4.51 15.81
CA ASP A 55 9.42 3.66 15.42
C ASP A 55 8.97 4.03 14.00
N LEU A 56 9.21 3.14 13.04
CA LEU A 56 8.73 3.28 11.67
C LEU A 56 7.54 2.36 11.44
N TRP A 57 6.38 2.94 11.12
CA TRP A 57 5.16 2.21 10.86
C TRP A 57 4.72 2.37 9.41
N ILE A 58 4.32 1.26 8.79
CA ILE A 58 3.88 1.22 7.39
C ILE A 58 2.45 0.72 7.34
N TYR A 59 1.60 1.50 6.70
CA TYR A 59 0.20 1.18 6.42
C TYR A 59 0.00 0.99 4.93
N LEU A 60 -0.81 0.01 4.58
CA LEU A 60 -1.16 -0.32 3.21
C LEU A 60 -2.66 -0.21 3.00
N GLU A 61 -3.07 0.24 1.83
CA GLU A 61 -4.42 0.12 1.30
C GLU A 61 -4.34 -0.43 -0.12
N ARG A 62 -4.94 -1.60 -0.35
CA ARG A 62 -5.00 -2.22 -1.66
C ARG A 62 -6.43 -2.60 -1.99
N LYS A 63 -6.93 -2.09 -3.11
CA LYS A 63 -8.26 -2.40 -3.63
C LYS A 63 -8.13 -3.01 -5.01
N GLU A 64 -8.62 -4.23 -5.16
CA GLU A 64 -8.69 -4.95 -6.43
C GLU A 64 -10.15 -5.18 -6.82
N SER A 65 -10.45 -4.95 -8.07
CA SER A 65 -11.74 -5.24 -8.67
C SER A 65 -11.58 -6.42 -9.65
N LYS A 66 -12.54 -7.33 -9.63
CA LYS A 66 -12.71 -8.37 -10.64
C LYS A 66 -13.95 -8.00 -11.47
N SER A 67 -13.77 -7.55 -12.68
CA SER A 67 -14.86 -7.38 -13.63
C SER A 67 -15.16 -8.73 -14.30
N SER A 68 -16.45 -9.12 -14.33
CA SER A 68 -16.83 -10.52 -14.50
C SER A 68 -16.77 -11.04 -15.93
N ILE A 69 -17.07 -10.26 -16.95
CA ILE A 69 -17.25 -10.81 -18.32
C ILE A 69 -16.34 -10.11 -19.35
N VAL A 70 -16.27 -8.80 -19.33
CA VAL A 70 -15.55 -8.03 -20.36
C VAL A 70 -14.03 -8.23 -20.32
N THR A 71 -13.49 -8.56 -19.17
CA THR A 71 -12.03 -8.71 -18.95
C THR A 71 -11.60 -10.15 -18.68
N LEU A 72 -12.43 -11.16 -18.99
CA LEU A 72 -12.11 -12.58 -18.77
C LEU A 72 -11.62 -12.87 -17.34
N GLY A 73 -12.22 -12.21 -16.33
CA GLY A 73 -11.87 -12.43 -14.93
C GLY A 73 -10.55 -11.80 -14.48
N ARG A 74 -9.92 -10.95 -15.29
CA ARG A 74 -8.67 -10.27 -14.90
C ARG A 74 -8.91 -9.32 -13.74
N LYS A 75 -8.04 -9.41 -12.74
CA LYS A 75 -8.03 -8.49 -11.61
C LYS A 75 -7.48 -7.13 -12.04
N LYS A 76 -8.19 -6.06 -11.71
CA LYS A 76 -7.73 -4.68 -11.90
C LYS A 76 -7.38 -4.07 -10.54
N LEU A 77 -6.15 -3.59 -10.39
CA LEU A 77 -5.74 -2.84 -9.21
C LEU A 77 -6.33 -1.43 -9.28
N VAL A 78 -7.28 -1.13 -8.39
CA VAL A 78 -8.00 0.15 -8.34
C VAL A 78 -7.28 1.14 -7.44
N VAL A 79 -6.94 0.72 -6.22
CA VAL A 79 -6.21 1.52 -5.23
C VAL A 79 -4.98 0.75 -4.77
N ASN A 80 -3.86 1.46 -4.61
CA ASN A 80 -2.64 0.95 -4.02
C ASN A 80 -1.90 2.11 -3.36
N ASN A 81 -2.18 2.32 -2.08
CA ASN A 81 -1.65 3.40 -1.28
C ASN A 81 -0.74 2.85 -0.20
N VAL A 82 0.33 3.56 0.06
CA VAL A 82 1.28 3.27 1.14
C VAL A 82 1.48 4.53 1.96
N LEU A 83 1.32 4.43 3.27
CA LEU A 83 1.65 5.48 4.20
C LEU A 83 2.78 5.01 5.11
N ILE A 84 3.87 5.74 5.11
CA ILE A 84 5.03 5.53 5.96
C ILE A 84 5.01 6.60 7.03
N ILE A 85 5.08 6.18 8.28
CA ILE A 85 5.05 7.04 9.47
C ILE A 85 6.31 6.78 10.29
N GLU A 86 6.98 7.84 10.68
CA GLU A 86 8.12 7.83 11.60
C GLU A 86 7.74 8.58 12.88
N MET A 87 7.96 7.93 14.03
CA MET A 87 7.71 8.50 15.35
C MET A 87 9.01 8.57 16.13
N ASN A 88 9.16 9.60 16.96
CA ASN A 88 10.28 9.71 17.89
C ASN A 88 10.09 8.77 19.12
N GLU A 89 11.07 8.77 20.03
CA GLU A 89 11.06 7.97 21.26
C GLU A 89 9.84 8.26 22.17
N MET A 90 9.29 9.46 22.10
CA MET A 90 8.07 9.85 22.85
C MET A 90 6.79 9.39 22.14
N GLY A 91 6.88 8.73 20.99
CA GLY A 91 5.74 8.28 20.20
C GLY A 91 5.00 9.39 19.47
N ILE A 92 5.64 10.54 19.22
CA ILE A 92 5.09 11.64 18.44
C ILE A 92 5.47 11.49 16.97
N LEU A 93 4.53 11.71 16.08
CA LEU A 93 4.72 11.71 14.64
C LEU A 93 5.70 12.81 14.21
N VAL A 94 6.89 12.43 13.71
CA VAL A 94 7.91 13.38 13.24
C VAL A 94 8.01 13.46 11.74
N LYS A 95 7.64 12.37 11.03
CA LYS A 95 7.66 12.33 9.57
C LYS A 95 6.55 11.45 9.03
N LYS A 96 5.94 11.86 7.92
CA LYS A 96 5.02 11.01 7.17
C LYS A 96 5.29 11.12 5.68
N LYS A 97 5.15 10.00 4.97
CA LYS A 97 5.26 9.93 3.51
C LYS A 97 4.10 9.10 2.98
N PHE A 98 3.29 9.70 2.12
CA PHE A 98 2.19 9.03 1.44
C PHE A 98 2.57 8.78 -0.01
N LEU A 99 2.35 7.57 -0.48
CA LEU A 99 2.62 7.13 -1.84
C LEU A 99 1.34 6.50 -2.40
N ASN A 100 0.93 6.92 -3.56
CA ASN A 100 -0.21 6.37 -4.27
C ASN A 100 0.24 5.46 -5.43
N LYS A 101 -0.70 4.86 -6.12
CA LYS A 101 -0.44 3.98 -7.27
C LYS A 101 0.44 4.64 -8.36
N ASN A 102 0.29 5.94 -8.59
CA ASN A 102 1.05 6.66 -9.62
C ASN A 102 2.51 6.89 -9.20
N ASP A 103 2.76 7.05 -7.90
CA ASP A 103 4.10 7.25 -7.36
C ASP A 103 4.95 5.98 -7.45
N MET A 104 4.33 4.80 -7.34
CA MET A 104 5.01 3.51 -7.46
C MET A 104 5.64 3.27 -8.84
N ASN A 105 5.07 3.84 -9.90
CA ASN A 105 5.60 3.71 -11.26
C ASN A 105 6.84 4.60 -11.50
N LYS A 106 7.13 5.54 -10.61
CA LYS A 106 8.25 6.48 -10.72
C LYS A 106 9.56 5.96 -10.10
N LEU A 107 9.51 4.86 -9.36
CA LEU A 107 10.70 4.25 -8.77
C LEU A 107 11.55 3.60 -9.87
N LYS A 108 12.57 4.30 -10.34
CA LYS A 108 13.60 3.76 -11.23
C LYS A 108 14.63 3.02 -10.37
N PHE A 109 14.95 1.78 -10.76
CA PHE A 109 16.08 1.07 -10.16
C PHE A 109 17.38 1.79 -10.49
N SER A 110 18.08 2.27 -9.48
CA SER A 110 19.49 2.63 -9.64
C SER A 110 20.31 1.36 -9.60
N LYS A 111 21.07 1.08 -10.67
CA LYS A 111 22.02 -0.04 -10.74
C LYS A 111 23.35 0.28 -10.00
N SER A 112 23.36 1.28 -9.13
CA SER A 112 24.58 1.59 -8.37
C SER A 112 24.79 0.57 -7.26
N THR A 113 25.94 -0.05 -7.28
CA THR A 113 26.46 -0.95 -6.24
C THR A 113 26.43 -0.21 -4.90
N THR A 114 25.74 -0.76 -3.94
CA THR A 114 25.51 -0.15 -2.63
C THR A 114 26.79 -0.19 -1.82
N ASN A 115 27.43 0.94 -1.60
CA ASN A 115 28.22 1.13 -0.39
C ASN A 115 27.23 1.20 0.76
N VAL A 116 27.33 0.27 1.70
CA VAL A 116 26.45 0.16 2.86
C VAL A 116 26.63 1.40 3.75
N ILE A 117 25.92 2.45 3.46
CA ILE A 117 25.59 3.49 4.42
C ILE A 117 24.17 3.16 4.84
N SER A 118 24.03 2.61 6.05
CA SER A 118 22.74 2.31 6.68
C SER A 118 21.94 3.60 6.87
N SER A 119 21.30 4.08 5.81
CA SER A 119 20.35 5.18 5.91
C SER A 119 18.95 4.61 5.91
N LYS A 120 18.07 5.17 6.74
CA LYS A 120 16.64 4.84 6.82
C LYS A 120 15.96 4.90 5.44
N ASP A 121 16.49 5.69 4.52
CA ASP A 121 15.99 5.81 3.16
C ASP A 121 16.23 4.54 2.33
N SER A 122 17.29 3.77 2.60
CA SER A 122 17.54 2.47 1.94
C SER A 122 16.50 1.42 2.32
N PHE A 123 16.15 1.33 3.61
CA PHE A 123 15.12 0.37 4.07
C PHE A 123 13.76 0.65 3.41
N ILE A 124 13.38 1.93 3.32
CA ILE A 124 12.12 2.33 2.67
C ILE A 124 12.15 1.98 1.18
N GLN A 125 13.29 2.18 0.50
CA GLN A 125 13.45 1.83 -0.90
C GLN A 125 13.37 0.32 -1.11
N ASP A 126 14.07 -0.47 -0.31
CA ASP A 126 14.08 -1.94 -0.40
C ASP A 126 12.71 -2.54 -0.11
N PHE A 127 11.98 -1.99 0.86
CA PHE A 127 10.61 -2.37 1.16
C PHE A 127 9.66 -2.08 -0.01
N LEU A 128 9.75 -0.89 -0.60
CA LEU A 128 8.92 -0.50 -1.75
C LEU A 128 9.22 -1.33 -3.00
N VAL A 129 10.49 -1.72 -3.19
CA VAL A 129 10.91 -2.65 -4.25
C VAL A 129 10.30 -4.03 -4.03
N GLY A 130 10.35 -4.55 -2.79
CA GLY A 130 9.76 -5.83 -2.44
C GLY A 130 8.23 -5.87 -2.63
N LEU A 131 7.53 -4.78 -2.28
CA LEU A 131 6.10 -4.64 -2.55
C LEU A 131 5.80 -4.65 -4.06
N ARG A 132 6.60 -3.95 -4.86
CA ARG A 132 6.44 -3.91 -6.32
C ARG A 132 6.63 -5.28 -6.94
N GLN A 133 7.61 -6.04 -6.50
CA GLN A 133 7.89 -7.39 -7.01
C GLN A 133 6.70 -8.32 -6.76
N LYS A 134 6.12 -8.31 -5.55
CA LYS A 134 4.91 -9.07 -5.23
C LYS A 134 3.65 -8.60 -5.96
N ILE A 135 3.60 -7.34 -6.39
CA ILE A 135 2.46 -6.78 -7.13
C ILE A 135 2.53 -7.15 -8.62
N ASN A 136 3.73 -7.16 -9.19
CA ASN A 136 3.94 -7.45 -10.61
C ASN A 136 3.99 -8.96 -10.91
N ASP A 137 4.31 -9.80 -9.91
CA ASP A 137 4.34 -11.24 -10.02
C ASP A 137 3.43 -11.90 -8.97
N PRO A 138 2.10 -11.81 -9.13
CA PRO A 138 1.13 -12.34 -8.16
C PRO A 138 1.04 -13.87 -8.14
N LEU A 139 1.65 -14.55 -9.09
CA LEU A 139 1.64 -16.01 -9.24
C LEU A 139 3.06 -16.42 -9.62
N GLY A 140 3.95 -16.55 -8.61
CA GLY A 140 5.31 -17.03 -8.86
C GLY A 140 5.35 -18.06 -9.97
N GLN A 141 5.68 -17.63 -11.18
CA GLN A 141 5.88 -18.55 -12.29
C GLN A 141 7.10 -19.40 -11.92
N LYS A 142 6.84 -20.60 -11.41
CA LYS A 142 7.83 -21.67 -11.42
C LYS A 142 8.27 -21.82 -12.88
N LYS A 143 9.47 -21.37 -13.20
CA LYS A 143 10.18 -21.89 -14.37
C LYS A 143 10.31 -23.39 -14.15
N ILE A 144 9.60 -24.16 -14.96
CA ILE A 144 9.84 -25.58 -15.16
C ILE A 144 11.00 -25.61 -16.16
N ASP A 145 12.18 -25.96 -15.68
CA ASP A 145 13.30 -26.40 -16.53
C ASP A 145 12.95 -27.76 -17.13
#